data_2357d1deff521123b370200940e2138f
#
_entry.id   2357d1deff521123b370200940e2138f
#
_cell.length_a   1.000
_cell.length_b   1.000
_cell.length_c   1.000
_cell.angle_alpha   90.00
_cell.angle_beta   90.00
_cell.angle_gamma   90.00
#
_symmetry.space_group_name_H-M   'P 1'
#
loop_
_entity.id
_entity.type
_entity.pdbx_description
1 polymer ?
#
loop_
_entity_poly.entity_id
_entity_poly.type
_entity_poly.pdbx_seq_one_letter_code
_entity_poly.pdbx_strand_id
1 'polypeptide(L)'
;MGEPIDAAYREQMNQIARTLDAAFNGAKRGKERTTGFVLLMFPFDTPEGARTNYISNADRRDIVVALKEIVARFEDQPELKGRA
;
A
#
# COMPACT_ATOMS: atom_id res chain seq x y z
N MET A 1 13.57 5.33 -14.88
CA MET A 1 12.45 4.96 -14.04
C MET A 1 12.78 5.13 -12.57
N GLY A 2 12.00 5.85 -11.86
CA GLY A 2 12.30 6.10 -10.46
C GLY A 2 11.85 4.97 -9.57
N GLU A 3 12.29 5.03 -8.34
CA GLU A 3 11.85 4.08 -7.33
C GLU A 3 10.42 4.40 -6.92
N PRO A 4 9.65 3.40 -6.47
CA PRO A 4 8.27 3.63 -6.03
C PRO A 4 8.18 4.41 -4.72
N ILE A 5 9.31 4.67 -4.07
CA ILE A 5 9.36 5.35 -2.78
C ILE A 5 10.36 6.50 -2.87
N ASP A 6 9.90 7.71 -2.50
CA ASP A 6 10.82 8.82 -2.34
C ASP A 6 11.86 8.50 -1.28
N ALA A 7 13.09 8.96 -1.50
CA ALA A 7 14.16 8.72 -0.53
C ALA A 7 13.80 9.27 0.85
N ALA A 8 13.05 10.36 0.89
CA ALA A 8 12.67 10.97 2.17
C ALA A 8 11.81 10.06 3.04
N TYR A 9 11.06 9.15 2.42
CA TYR A 9 10.16 8.28 3.16
C TYR A 9 10.65 6.85 3.25
N ARG A 10 11.71 6.51 2.55
CA ARG A 10 12.09 5.12 2.37
C ARG A 10 12.28 4.37 3.69
N GLU A 11 13.06 4.95 4.58
CA GLU A 11 13.37 4.27 5.82
C GLU A 11 12.15 4.09 6.69
N GLN A 12 11.35 5.15 6.79
CA GLN A 12 10.14 5.10 7.58
C GLN A 12 9.15 4.08 7.02
N MET A 13 8.95 4.09 5.72
CA MET A 13 8.03 3.15 5.09
C MET A 13 8.50 1.72 5.24
N ASN A 14 9.80 1.48 5.11
CA ASN A 14 10.35 0.14 5.30
C ASN A 14 10.14 -0.34 6.73
N GLN A 15 10.28 0.54 7.70
CA GLN A 15 10.09 0.19 9.10
C GLN A 15 8.63 -0.16 9.38
N ILE A 16 7.71 0.64 8.85
CA ILE A 16 6.29 0.37 8.99
C ILE A 16 5.92 -0.93 8.29
N ALA A 17 6.47 -1.17 7.11
CA ALA A 17 6.20 -2.38 6.37
C ALA A 17 6.64 -3.62 7.15
N ARG A 18 7.80 -3.57 7.78
CA ARG A 18 8.25 -4.69 8.60
C ARG A 18 7.32 -4.93 9.78
N THR A 19 6.84 -3.85 10.38
CA THR A 19 5.89 -3.96 11.48
C THR A 19 4.58 -4.58 11.03
N LEU A 20 4.06 -4.14 9.90
CA LEU A 20 2.83 -4.70 9.35
C LEU A 20 2.99 -6.18 9.01
N ASP A 21 4.10 -6.51 8.37
CA ASP A 21 4.33 -7.89 7.99
C ASP A 21 4.43 -8.78 9.23
N ALA A 22 5.12 -8.34 10.25
CA ALA A 22 5.23 -9.10 11.49
C ALA A 22 3.87 -9.24 12.18
N ALA A 23 3.06 -8.18 12.15
CA ALA A 23 1.77 -8.19 12.81
C ALA A 23 0.82 -9.17 12.15
N PHE A 24 0.84 -9.30 10.84
CA PHE A 24 -0.13 -10.10 10.12
C PHE A 24 0.39 -11.45 9.66
N ASN A 25 1.69 -11.61 9.53
CA ASN A 25 2.28 -12.86 9.06
C ASN A 25 3.22 -13.49 10.06
N GLY A 26 3.50 -12.81 11.16
CA GLY A 26 4.41 -13.31 12.18
C GLY A 26 5.79 -13.53 11.61
N ALA A 27 6.38 -14.68 11.90
CA ALA A 27 7.71 -15.01 11.42
C ALA A 27 7.70 -15.68 10.05
N LYS A 28 6.53 -15.84 9.44
CA LYS A 28 6.42 -16.50 8.14
C LYS A 28 7.11 -15.71 7.06
N ARG A 29 7.65 -16.42 6.09
CA ARG A 29 8.41 -15.82 5.00
C ARG A 29 7.93 -16.38 3.67
N GLY A 30 8.07 -15.57 2.63
CA GLY A 30 7.79 -16.01 1.27
C GLY A 30 6.42 -16.62 1.13
N LYS A 31 6.37 -17.84 0.61
CA LYS A 31 5.11 -18.51 0.33
C LYS A 31 4.31 -18.84 1.57
N GLU A 32 4.92 -18.83 2.73
CA GLU A 32 4.20 -19.11 3.98
C GLU A 32 3.39 -17.92 4.45
N ARG A 33 3.64 -16.75 3.93
CA ARG A 33 2.85 -15.57 4.24
C ARG A 33 1.44 -15.75 3.71
N THR A 34 0.46 -15.40 4.53
CA THR A 34 -0.94 -15.52 4.16
C THR A 34 -1.62 -14.19 3.94
N THR A 35 -1.00 -13.10 4.38
CA THR A 35 -1.62 -11.78 4.33
C THR A 35 -0.73 -10.82 3.55
N GLY A 36 -1.31 -10.23 2.52
CA GLY A 36 -0.63 -9.19 1.75
C GLY A 36 -1.08 -7.82 2.19
N PHE A 37 -0.21 -6.83 1.98
CA PHE A 37 -0.58 -5.44 2.23
C PHE A 37 0.10 -4.55 1.21
N VAL A 38 -0.47 -3.37 1.04
CA VAL A 38 0.17 -2.29 0.32
C VAL A 38 -0.04 -1.02 1.13
N LEU A 39 1.04 -0.31 1.39
CA LEU A 39 1.00 0.95 2.10
C LEU A 39 1.22 2.06 1.09
N LEU A 40 0.28 2.98 1.02
CA LEU A 40 0.36 4.12 0.11
C LEU A 40 0.52 5.39 0.93
N MET A 41 1.40 6.27 0.47
CA MET A 41 1.58 7.57 1.09
C MET A 41 1.65 8.62 0.00
N PHE A 42 0.97 9.73 0.21
CA PHE A 42 0.97 10.81 -0.76
C PHE A 42 0.73 12.13 -0.02
N PRO A 43 1.34 13.21 -0.48
CA PRO A 43 1.09 14.53 0.12
C PRO A 43 -0.27 15.04 -0.32
N PHE A 44 -0.94 15.75 0.59
CA PHE A 44 -2.16 16.44 0.22
C PHE A 44 -1.83 17.63 -0.68
N ASP A 45 -2.83 18.09 -1.41
CA ASP A 45 -2.72 19.31 -2.22
C ASP A 45 -1.68 19.19 -3.32
N THR A 46 -1.44 17.99 -3.79
CA THR A 46 -0.51 17.75 -4.87
C THR A 46 -1.31 17.51 -6.14
N PRO A 47 -0.84 18.04 -7.28
CA PRO A 47 -1.58 17.83 -8.52
C PRO A 47 -1.74 16.37 -8.86
N GLU A 48 -2.80 16.10 -9.60
CA GLU A 48 -3.04 14.76 -10.11
C GLU A 48 -1.83 14.27 -10.89
N GLY A 49 -1.47 13.01 -10.69
CA GLY A 49 -0.30 12.45 -11.35
C GLY A 49 0.98 12.67 -10.59
N ALA A 50 0.91 13.41 -9.49
CA ALA A 50 2.08 13.60 -8.66
C ALA A 50 2.38 12.32 -7.90
N ARG A 51 3.51 12.30 -7.23
CA ARG A 51 4.05 11.09 -6.64
C ARG A 51 3.16 10.45 -5.59
N THR A 52 2.93 9.16 -5.78
CA THR A 52 2.41 8.31 -4.74
C THR A 52 3.53 7.36 -4.36
N ASN A 53 3.84 7.30 -3.09
CA ASN A 53 4.85 6.39 -2.58
C ASN A 53 4.17 5.13 -2.07
N TYR A 54 4.75 3.96 -2.36
CA TYR A 54 4.14 2.73 -1.87
C TYR A 54 5.19 1.69 -1.55
N ILE A 55 4.79 0.77 -0.69
CA ILE A 55 5.58 -0.40 -0.37
C ILE A 55 4.61 -1.53 -0.05
N SER A 56 4.98 -2.76 -0.41
CA SER A 56 4.10 -3.89 -0.16
C SER A 56 4.92 -5.16 0.05
N ASN A 57 4.26 -6.19 0.55
CA ASN A 57 4.85 -7.52 0.67
C ASN A 57 4.29 -8.50 -0.36
N ALA A 58 3.53 -8.01 -1.33
CA ALA A 58 2.86 -8.85 -2.31
C ALA A 58 3.42 -8.59 -3.71
N ASP A 59 3.16 -9.50 -4.63
CA ASP A 59 3.60 -9.28 -6.00
C ASP A 59 2.67 -8.27 -6.68
N ARG A 60 3.14 -7.76 -7.81
CA ARG A 60 2.42 -6.69 -8.51
C ARG A 60 1.03 -7.10 -8.94
N ARG A 61 0.86 -8.35 -9.38
CA ARG A 61 -0.45 -8.81 -9.85
C ARG A 61 -1.49 -8.72 -8.73
N ASP A 62 -1.13 -9.21 -7.55
CA ASP A 62 -2.04 -9.19 -6.41
C ASP A 62 -2.36 -7.77 -5.99
N ILE A 63 -1.36 -6.89 -6.04
CA ILE A 63 -1.58 -5.50 -5.69
C ILE A 63 -2.56 -4.84 -6.66
N VAL A 64 -2.39 -5.10 -7.95
CA VAL A 64 -3.26 -4.49 -8.95
C VAL A 64 -4.70 -4.95 -8.74
N VAL A 65 -4.92 -6.24 -8.47
CA VAL A 65 -6.26 -6.75 -8.22
C VAL A 65 -6.87 -6.06 -7.00
N ALA A 66 -6.13 -5.98 -5.91
CA ALA A 66 -6.63 -5.36 -4.68
C ALA A 66 -6.96 -3.88 -4.91
N LEU A 67 -6.10 -3.17 -5.61
CA LEU A 67 -6.33 -1.75 -5.85
C LEU A 67 -7.53 -1.52 -6.76
N LYS A 68 -7.71 -2.37 -7.77
CA LYS A 68 -8.88 -2.25 -8.63
C LYS A 68 -10.17 -2.49 -7.87
N GLU A 69 -10.16 -3.43 -6.93
CA GLU A 69 -11.34 -3.66 -6.11
C GLU A 69 -11.68 -2.45 -5.25
N ILE A 70 -10.66 -1.83 -4.68
CA ILE A 70 -10.87 -0.64 -3.86
C ILE A 70 -11.41 0.51 -4.70
N VAL A 71 -10.82 0.72 -5.88
CA VAL A 71 -11.29 1.78 -6.78
C VAL A 71 -12.74 1.56 -7.17
N ALA A 72 -13.10 0.32 -7.51
CA ALA A 72 -14.47 0.00 -7.89
C ALA A 72 -15.44 0.31 -6.76
N ARG A 73 -15.08 -0.01 -5.53
CA ARG A 73 -15.93 0.30 -4.38
C ARG A 73 -16.13 1.79 -4.22
N PHE A 74 -15.04 2.54 -4.33
CA PHE A 74 -15.13 3.99 -4.14
C PHE A 74 -15.97 4.64 -5.23
N GLU A 75 -15.92 4.10 -6.44
CA GLU A 75 -16.70 4.65 -7.55
C GLU A 75 -18.17 4.29 -7.48
N ASP A 76 -18.50 3.15 -6.90
CA ASP A 76 -19.86 2.66 -6.87
C ASP A 76 -20.61 3.03 -5.60
N GLN A 77 -19.93 3.50 -4.57
CA GLN A 77 -20.55 3.75 -3.27
C GLN A 77 -20.34 5.19 -2.85
N PRO A 78 -21.35 5.79 -2.19
CA PRO A 78 -21.14 7.13 -1.65
C PRO A 78 -20.06 7.12 -0.58
N GLU A 79 -19.37 8.22 -0.49
CA GLU A 79 -18.33 8.37 0.52
C GLU A 79 -18.96 8.37 1.91
N LEU A 80 -18.42 7.57 2.80
CA LEU A 80 -18.86 7.51 4.19
C LEU A 80 -17.69 7.91 5.06
N LYS A 81 -17.78 9.12 5.60
CA LYS A 81 -16.67 9.66 6.39
C LYS A 81 -16.44 8.81 7.62
N GLY A 82 -15.18 8.66 7.97
CA GLY A 82 -14.79 7.87 9.13
C GLY A 82 -14.74 6.38 8.89
N ARG A 83 -14.92 5.93 7.67
CA ARG A 83 -14.81 4.52 7.35
C ARG A 83 -13.62 4.28 6.44
N ALA A 84 -12.92 3.23 6.71
CA ALA A 84 -11.79 2.84 5.88
C ALA A 84 -12.25 2.07 4.66
#